data_e61c42a084cba6ae9e2bb13194047f9c
#
_entry.id   e61c42a084cba6ae9e2bb13194047f9c
#
_cell.length_a   1.000
_cell.length_b   1.000
_cell.length_c   1.000
_cell.angle_alpha   90.00
_cell.angle_beta   90.00
_cell.angle_gamma   90.00
#
_symmetry.space_group_name_H-M   'P 1'
#
loop_
_entity.id
_entity.type
_entity.pdbx_description
1 polymer ?
#
loop_
_entity_poly.entity_id
_entity_poly.type
_entity_poly.pdbx_seq_one_letter_code
_entity_poly.pdbx_strand_id
1 'polypeptide(L)'
;YKTSSTQVLFIQHLLKHMKNKSRCGIVLDEGVLFRANEDAFVKTKQKLLNECDLWCIVSLPGGVFTQAGAGVKTNLLFFTKGQPTRKIWYYDLSDLKIRKKNPMTLDHFEEFFRLLPTRTDSERSWTIDLDARKKKAQEEAAKLDEAKRKDRLNSVYDLKAVNPNRKADVDERTPIELMDLIAAKGDGINAALAELRKLTRPSANHP
;
A
#
# COMPACT_ATOMS: atom_id res chain seq x y z
N TYR A 1 -19.33 -8.87 9.55
CA TYR A 1 -19.98 -7.61 9.14
C TYR A 1 -20.43 -7.74 7.70
N LYS A 2 -21.61 -7.20 7.35
CA LYS A 2 -22.15 -7.25 5.98
C LYS A 2 -21.31 -6.39 5.04
N THR A 3 -20.89 -6.97 3.91
CA THR A 3 -20.13 -6.30 2.85
C THR A 3 -20.14 -7.17 1.59
N SER A 4 -19.98 -6.56 0.42
CA SER A 4 -19.73 -7.25 -0.85
C SER A 4 -18.22 -7.44 -1.13
N SER A 5 -17.34 -6.82 -0.32
CA SER A 5 -15.90 -6.97 -0.49
C SER A 5 -15.44 -8.37 -0.10
N THR A 6 -14.99 -9.14 -1.08
CA THR A 6 -14.49 -10.50 -0.88
C THR A 6 -13.27 -10.54 0.04
N GLN A 7 -12.37 -9.55 -0.03
CA GLN A 7 -11.20 -9.47 0.84
C GLN A 7 -11.59 -9.28 2.30
N VAL A 8 -12.54 -8.37 2.57
CA VAL A 8 -13.04 -8.14 3.94
C VAL A 8 -13.75 -9.37 4.49
N LEU A 9 -14.55 -10.07 3.66
CA LEU A 9 -15.18 -11.33 4.03
C LEU A 9 -14.16 -12.41 4.32
N PHE A 10 -13.08 -12.48 3.54
CA PHE A 10 -12.00 -13.44 3.72
C PHE A 10 -11.24 -13.21 5.03
N ILE A 11 -10.94 -11.97 5.37
CA ILE A 11 -10.33 -11.63 6.68
C ILE A 11 -11.25 -12.06 7.83
N GLN A 12 -12.55 -11.76 7.73
CA GLN A 12 -13.52 -12.17 8.75
C GLN A 12 -13.60 -13.70 8.90
N HIS A 13 -13.55 -14.42 7.76
CA HIS A 13 -13.52 -15.88 7.75
C HIS A 13 -12.26 -16.42 8.44
N LEU A 14 -11.09 -15.91 8.11
CA LEU A 14 -9.82 -16.27 8.78
C LEU A 14 -9.91 -16.05 10.28
N LEU A 15 -10.30 -14.84 10.71
CA LEU A 15 -10.40 -14.50 12.14
C LEU A 15 -11.35 -15.44 12.90
N LYS A 16 -12.43 -15.90 12.25
CA LYS A 16 -13.37 -16.84 12.85
C LYS A 16 -12.77 -18.23 13.07
N HIS A 17 -11.94 -18.72 12.13
CA HIS A 17 -11.44 -20.10 12.14
C HIS A 17 -10.05 -20.24 12.76
N MET A 18 -9.30 -19.16 12.92
CA MET A 18 -8.00 -19.20 13.59
C MET A 18 -8.14 -19.62 15.06
N LYS A 19 -7.29 -20.55 15.47
CA LYS A 19 -7.12 -20.94 16.87
C LYS A 19 -6.24 -19.91 17.59
N ASN A 20 -6.37 -19.85 18.91
CA ASN A 20 -5.52 -19.01 19.75
C ASN A 20 -4.05 -19.41 19.55
N LYS A 21 -3.14 -18.42 19.54
CA LYS A 21 -1.68 -18.57 19.28
C LYS A 21 -1.35 -19.01 17.83
N SER A 22 -2.32 -19.20 16.93
CA SER A 22 -2.01 -19.46 15.53
C SER A 22 -1.50 -18.21 14.82
N ARG A 23 -0.59 -18.41 13.87
CA ARG A 23 -0.01 -17.36 13.03
C ARG A 23 -0.65 -17.34 11.66
N CYS A 24 -0.76 -16.15 11.08
CA CYS A 24 -1.25 -15.95 9.73
C CYS A 24 -0.33 -14.99 8.98
N GLY A 25 -0.05 -15.33 7.72
CA GLY A 25 0.49 -14.43 6.72
C GLY A 25 -0.50 -14.33 5.58
N ILE A 26 -0.90 -13.11 5.22
CA ILE A 26 -1.90 -12.87 4.16
C ILE A 26 -1.47 -11.75 3.25
N VAL A 27 -1.78 -11.89 1.95
CA VAL A 27 -1.62 -10.83 0.95
C VAL A 27 -2.94 -10.09 0.82
N LEU A 28 -2.92 -8.77 0.98
CA LEU A 28 -4.09 -7.91 0.79
C LEU A 28 -3.76 -6.74 -0.13
N ASP A 29 -4.75 -6.28 -0.89
CA ASP A 29 -4.59 -5.03 -1.63
C ASP A 29 -4.52 -3.82 -0.68
N GLU A 30 -3.88 -2.74 -1.14
CA GLU A 30 -3.74 -1.53 -0.34
C GLU A 30 -5.09 -0.89 0.00
N GLY A 31 -6.12 -1.11 -0.86
CA GLY A 31 -7.48 -0.61 -0.64
C GLY A 31 -8.10 -1.07 0.66
N VAL A 32 -7.85 -2.32 1.08
CA VAL A 32 -8.32 -2.83 2.36
C VAL A 32 -7.70 -2.07 3.53
N LEU A 33 -6.44 -1.69 3.42
CA LEU A 33 -5.69 -1.04 4.50
C LEU A 33 -6.10 0.40 4.69
N PHE A 34 -6.22 1.20 3.63
CA PHE A 34 -6.48 2.64 3.77
C PHE A 34 -7.97 2.98 3.97
N ARG A 35 -8.93 2.16 3.50
CA ARG A 35 -10.36 2.50 3.66
C ARG A 35 -10.76 2.60 5.12
N ALA A 36 -10.96 3.84 5.59
CA ALA A 36 -11.35 4.17 6.95
C ALA A 36 -12.73 4.85 7.04
N ASN A 37 -13.43 5.00 5.90
CA ASN A 37 -14.75 5.60 5.76
C ASN A 37 -15.89 4.58 5.59
N GLU A 38 -15.58 3.30 5.37
CA GLU A 38 -16.55 2.24 5.20
C GLU A 38 -16.62 1.37 6.45
N ASP A 39 -17.79 1.29 7.09
CA ASP A 39 -18.00 0.61 8.37
C ASP A 39 -17.52 -0.85 8.39
N ALA A 40 -17.76 -1.62 7.33
CA ALA A 40 -17.35 -3.01 7.28
C ALA A 40 -15.81 -3.17 7.28
N PHE A 41 -15.09 -2.28 6.59
CA PHE A 41 -13.63 -2.25 6.57
C PHE A 41 -13.08 -1.85 7.94
N VAL A 42 -13.62 -0.78 8.53
CA VAL A 42 -13.21 -0.29 9.84
C VAL A 42 -13.44 -1.36 10.91
N LYS A 43 -14.65 -1.91 11.01
CA LYS A 43 -15.01 -2.92 12.01
C LYS A 43 -14.20 -4.21 11.85
N THR A 44 -13.87 -4.61 10.62
CA THR A 44 -13.03 -5.78 10.37
C THR A 44 -11.59 -5.54 10.81
N LYS A 45 -11.02 -4.35 10.54
CA LYS A 45 -9.70 -3.97 11.04
C LYS A 45 -9.68 -3.81 12.56
N GLN A 46 -10.72 -3.22 13.15
CA GLN A 46 -10.89 -3.18 14.62
C GLN A 46 -10.85 -4.58 15.22
N LYS A 47 -11.61 -5.52 14.64
CA LYS A 47 -11.63 -6.91 15.10
C LYS A 47 -10.24 -7.55 14.97
N LEU A 48 -9.58 -7.39 13.83
CA LEU A 48 -8.21 -7.88 13.61
C LEU A 48 -7.26 -7.35 14.68
N LEU A 49 -7.24 -6.04 14.92
CA LEU A 49 -6.32 -5.39 15.86
C LEU A 49 -6.65 -5.66 17.34
N ASN A 50 -7.90 -6.00 17.66
CA ASN A 50 -8.30 -6.33 19.02
C ASN A 50 -8.09 -7.80 19.37
N GLU A 51 -8.25 -8.71 18.40
CA GLU A 51 -8.14 -10.16 18.63
C GLU A 51 -6.78 -10.74 18.26
N CYS A 52 -6.01 -10.02 17.44
CA CYS A 52 -4.71 -10.47 16.96
C CYS A 52 -3.63 -9.42 17.20
N ASP A 53 -2.41 -9.87 17.44
CA ASP A 53 -1.21 -9.06 17.34
C ASP A 53 -0.78 -8.98 15.86
N LEU A 54 -1.15 -7.90 15.19
CA LEU A 54 -0.66 -7.56 13.85
C LEU A 54 0.73 -6.92 14.01
N TRP A 55 1.75 -7.76 14.02
CA TRP A 55 3.11 -7.34 14.34
C TRP A 55 3.93 -6.86 13.14
N CYS A 56 3.50 -7.14 11.89
CA CYS A 56 4.25 -6.66 10.70
C CYS A 56 3.32 -6.44 9.50
N ILE A 57 3.60 -5.35 8.78
CA ILE A 57 3.04 -5.05 7.45
C ILE A 57 4.20 -4.76 6.50
N VAL A 58 4.30 -5.52 5.39
CA VAL A 58 5.27 -5.27 4.32
C VAL A 58 4.54 -4.69 3.12
N SER A 59 4.90 -3.49 2.72
CA SER A 59 4.38 -2.85 1.51
C SER A 59 5.16 -3.34 0.29
N LEU A 60 4.48 -3.99 -0.64
CA LEU A 60 5.08 -4.50 -1.86
C LEU A 60 5.07 -3.44 -2.98
N PRO A 61 6.00 -3.51 -3.93
CA PRO A 61 5.99 -2.64 -5.10
C PRO A 61 4.77 -2.90 -5.98
N GLY A 62 4.38 -1.91 -6.77
CA GLY A 62 3.42 -2.12 -7.83
C GLY A 62 3.92 -3.14 -8.86
N GLY A 63 2.98 -3.89 -9.46
CA GLY A 63 3.33 -4.81 -10.55
C GLY A 63 3.75 -6.22 -10.14
N VAL A 64 3.88 -6.55 -8.85
CA VAL A 64 4.24 -7.91 -8.38
C VAL A 64 3.30 -8.97 -8.96
N PHE A 65 2.00 -8.69 -9.02
CA PHE A 65 0.97 -9.60 -9.51
C PHE A 65 0.49 -9.31 -10.93
N THR A 66 1.17 -8.46 -11.69
CA THR A 66 0.78 -8.12 -13.07
C THR A 66 0.71 -9.36 -13.98
N GLN A 67 1.60 -10.34 -13.77
CA GLN A 67 1.57 -11.60 -14.52
C GLN A 67 0.32 -12.45 -14.22
N ALA A 68 -0.27 -12.28 -13.02
CA ALA A 68 -1.54 -12.90 -12.65
C ALA A 68 -2.77 -12.01 -12.99
N GLY A 69 -2.59 -10.97 -13.80
CA GLY A 69 -3.65 -10.04 -14.21
C GLY A 69 -4.03 -8.98 -13.18
N ALA A 70 -3.29 -8.86 -12.07
CA ALA A 70 -3.59 -7.90 -11.01
C ALA A 70 -2.55 -6.75 -11.00
N GLY A 71 -2.99 -5.54 -11.38
CA GLY A 71 -2.16 -4.32 -11.37
C GLY A 71 -2.19 -3.55 -10.04
N VAL A 72 -2.88 -4.07 -9.02
CA VAL A 72 -3.05 -3.37 -7.74
C VAL A 72 -1.81 -3.52 -6.84
N LYS A 73 -1.52 -2.47 -6.08
CA LYS A 73 -0.51 -2.51 -5.03
C LYS A 73 -1.00 -3.37 -3.87
N THR A 74 -0.14 -4.25 -3.37
CA THR A 74 -0.47 -5.21 -2.33
C THR A 74 0.47 -5.08 -1.15
N ASN A 75 0.04 -5.66 -0.02
CA ASN A 75 0.81 -5.70 1.22
C ASN A 75 0.76 -7.10 1.81
N LEU A 76 1.84 -7.50 2.48
CA LEU A 76 1.86 -8.71 3.31
C LEU A 76 1.55 -8.31 4.74
N LEU A 77 0.60 -8.98 5.38
CA LEU A 77 0.25 -8.79 6.78
C LEU A 77 0.61 -10.06 7.55
N PHE A 78 1.32 -9.89 8.66
CA PHE A 78 1.69 -10.98 9.56
C PHE A 78 1.12 -10.74 10.95
N PHE A 79 0.31 -11.67 11.43
CA PHE A 79 -0.34 -11.53 12.73
C PHE A 79 -0.48 -12.87 13.47
N THR A 80 -0.63 -12.79 14.78
CA THR A 80 -0.82 -13.92 15.68
C THR A 80 -2.10 -13.72 16.48
N LYS A 81 -3.00 -14.70 16.50
CA LYS A 81 -4.27 -14.59 17.23
C LYS A 81 -4.06 -14.77 18.74
N GLY A 82 -4.80 -13.99 19.55
CA GLY A 82 -4.90 -14.16 21.00
C GLY A 82 -4.42 -12.99 21.84
N GLN A 83 -3.85 -11.96 21.22
CA GLN A 83 -3.46 -10.73 21.90
C GLN A 83 -3.80 -9.52 21.02
N PRO A 84 -4.17 -8.36 21.59
CA PRO A 84 -4.41 -7.17 20.83
C PRO A 84 -3.09 -6.58 20.30
N THR A 85 -3.17 -5.96 19.14
CA THR A 85 -2.06 -5.22 18.53
C THR A 85 -1.76 -3.96 19.34
N ARG A 86 -0.51 -3.79 19.76
CA ARG A 86 -0.02 -2.57 20.41
C ARG A 86 0.90 -1.77 19.50
N LYS A 87 1.78 -2.47 18.77
CA LYS A 87 2.75 -1.88 17.85
C LYS A 87 2.72 -2.62 16.53
N ILE A 88 2.88 -1.89 15.43
CA ILE A 88 2.98 -2.48 14.09
C ILE A 88 4.31 -2.04 13.51
N TRP A 89 5.15 -3.00 13.15
CA TRP A 89 6.37 -2.75 12.41
C TRP A 89 6.08 -2.79 10.91
N TYR A 90 6.43 -1.73 10.22
CA TYR A 90 6.26 -1.60 8.78
C TYR A 90 7.59 -1.80 8.06
N TYR A 91 7.53 -2.41 6.89
CA TYR A 91 8.66 -2.51 5.98
C TYR A 91 8.23 -2.15 4.56
N ASP A 92 8.94 -1.21 3.92
CA ASP A 92 8.55 -0.63 2.64
C ASP A 92 9.45 -1.06 1.50
N LEU A 93 8.91 -1.83 0.56
CA LEU A 93 9.54 -2.22 -0.70
C LEU A 93 8.87 -1.54 -1.91
N SER A 94 8.01 -0.55 -1.68
CA SER A 94 7.17 0.05 -2.72
C SER A 94 7.94 0.84 -3.79
N ASP A 95 9.19 1.18 -3.53
CA ASP A 95 10.09 1.88 -4.46
C ASP A 95 10.75 0.95 -5.49
N LEU A 96 10.72 -0.36 -5.26
CA LEU A 96 11.33 -1.31 -6.17
C LEU A 96 10.60 -1.34 -7.53
N LYS A 97 11.37 -1.29 -8.61
CA LYS A 97 10.85 -1.35 -9.98
C LYS A 97 10.76 -2.81 -10.45
N ILE A 98 9.65 -3.45 -10.14
CA ILE A 98 9.37 -4.84 -10.54
C ILE A 98 8.69 -4.87 -11.92
N ARG A 99 9.18 -5.75 -12.80
CA ARG A 99 8.66 -5.93 -14.17
C ARG A 99 8.75 -7.41 -14.54
N LYS A 100 8.10 -7.82 -15.64
CA LYS A 100 8.15 -9.20 -16.16
C LYS A 100 9.59 -9.72 -16.38
N LYS A 101 10.50 -8.84 -16.84
CA LYS A 101 11.93 -9.17 -17.04
C LYS A 101 12.79 -9.05 -15.77
N ASN A 102 12.27 -8.42 -14.73
CA ASN A 102 12.92 -8.26 -13.43
C ASN A 102 11.88 -8.57 -12.33
N PRO A 103 11.55 -9.84 -12.10
CA PRO A 103 10.56 -10.24 -11.12
C PRO A 103 11.08 -10.03 -9.69
N MET A 104 10.18 -10.00 -8.73
CA MET A 104 10.52 -9.98 -7.33
C MET A 104 11.14 -11.32 -6.91
N THR A 105 12.28 -11.27 -6.23
CA THR A 105 13.00 -12.44 -5.70
C THR A 105 13.17 -12.34 -4.19
N LEU A 106 13.65 -13.39 -3.53
CA LEU A 106 13.93 -13.38 -2.10
C LEU A 106 15.07 -12.44 -1.72
N ASP A 107 15.99 -12.16 -2.63
CA ASP A 107 17.12 -11.23 -2.40
C ASP A 107 16.62 -9.81 -2.05
N HIS A 108 15.48 -9.40 -2.60
CA HIS A 108 14.85 -8.12 -2.24
C HIS A 108 14.41 -8.05 -0.77
N PHE A 109 14.35 -9.19 -0.07
CA PHE A 109 13.98 -9.30 1.34
C PHE A 109 15.17 -9.54 2.28
N GLU A 110 16.42 -9.52 1.81
CA GLU A 110 17.60 -9.77 2.65
C GLU A 110 17.65 -8.84 3.87
N GLU A 111 17.47 -7.54 3.66
CA GLU A 111 17.42 -6.57 4.75
C GLU A 111 16.24 -6.83 5.68
N PHE A 112 15.07 -7.12 5.12
CA PHE A 112 13.88 -7.49 5.90
C PHE A 112 14.17 -8.67 6.83
N PHE A 113 14.74 -9.76 6.32
CA PHE A 113 15.06 -10.94 7.13
C PHE A 113 16.11 -10.66 8.19
N ARG A 114 17.08 -9.81 7.89
CA ARG A 114 18.11 -9.37 8.86
C ARG A 114 17.50 -8.56 10.00
N LEU A 115 16.54 -7.68 9.71
CA LEU A 115 15.89 -6.79 10.69
C LEU A 115 14.72 -7.49 11.43
N LEU A 116 14.12 -8.52 10.85
CA LEU A 116 12.92 -9.19 11.38
C LEU A 116 13.02 -9.64 12.84
N PRO A 117 14.14 -10.21 13.34
CA PRO A 117 14.24 -10.64 14.73
C PRO A 117 14.11 -9.50 15.74
N THR A 118 14.70 -8.33 15.43
CA THR A 118 14.73 -7.16 16.31
C THR A 118 13.68 -6.12 15.97
N ARG A 119 13.14 -6.17 14.73
CA ARG A 119 12.20 -5.19 14.17
C ARG A 119 12.72 -3.76 14.32
N THR A 120 14.01 -3.58 14.05
CA THR A 120 14.69 -2.30 14.15
C THR A 120 14.24 -1.37 13.01
N ASP A 121 14.10 -0.10 13.31
CA ASP A 121 13.78 0.93 12.32
C ASP A 121 15.00 1.17 11.39
N SER A 122 14.73 1.45 10.11
CA SER A 122 15.71 1.73 9.07
C SER A 122 15.13 2.74 8.06
N GLU A 123 15.84 3.01 6.97
CA GLU A 123 15.28 3.84 5.88
C GLU A 123 14.00 3.23 5.28
N ARG A 124 13.87 1.90 5.33
CA ARG A 124 12.71 1.15 4.79
C ARG A 124 11.74 0.69 5.86
N SER A 125 12.08 0.80 7.14
CA SER A 125 11.24 0.27 8.21
C SER A 125 11.02 1.26 9.33
N TRP A 126 9.84 1.20 9.95
CA TRP A 126 9.45 2.03 11.08
C TRP A 126 8.38 1.32 11.92
N THR A 127 8.29 1.71 13.17
CA THR A 127 7.30 1.18 14.10
C THR A 127 6.24 2.23 14.41
N ILE A 128 4.97 1.84 14.34
CA ILE A 128 3.84 2.66 14.80
C ILE A 128 3.33 2.11 16.11
N ASP A 129 3.26 2.97 17.13
CA ASP A 129 2.57 2.69 18.40
C ASP A 129 1.07 2.96 18.22
N LEU A 130 0.28 1.90 18.22
CA LEU A 130 -1.16 1.97 17.98
C LEU A 130 -1.89 2.58 19.17
N ASP A 131 -1.42 2.35 20.39
CA ASP A 131 -2.06 2.88 21.60
C ASP A 131 -1.87 4.40 21.67
N ALA A 132 -0.65 4.89 21.36
CA ALA A 132 -0.39 6.32 21.23
C ALA A 132 -1.22 6.96 20.11
N ARG A 133 -1.36 6.27 18.97
CA ARG A 133 -2.19 6.74 17.85
C ARG A 133 -3.67 6.82 18.22
N LYS A 134 -4.21 5.84 18.94
CA LYS A 134 -5.59 5.85 19.45
C LYS A 134 -5.82 7.01 20.42
N LYS A 135 -4.91 7.21 21.39
CA LYS A 135 -4.99 8.29 22.36
C LYS A 135 -5.01 9.65 21.68
N LYS A 136 -4.08 9.90 20.77
CA LYS A 136 -4.04 11.14 19.98
C LYS A 136 -5.33 11.38 19.20
N ALA A 137 -5.87 10.34 18.55
CA ALA A 137 -7.11 10.45 17.80
C ALA A 137 -8.31 10.79 18.71
N GLN A 138 -8.37 10.23 19.91
CA GLN A 138 -9.41 10.54 20.92
C GLN A 138 -9.32 12.00 21.40
N GLU A 139 -8.11 12.48 21.71
CA GLU A 139 -7.88 13.87 22.15
C GLU A 139 -8.26 14.89 21.07
N GLU A 140 -7.94 14.59 19.80
CA GLU A 140 -8.31 15.44 18.67
C GLU A 140 -9.81 15.35 18.36
N ALA A 141 -10.39 14.15 18.41
CA ALA A 141 -11.81 13.93 18.17
C ALA A 141 -12.71 14.65 19.21
N ALA A 142 -12.24 14.80 20.46
CA ALA A 142 -12.97 15.52 21.51
C ALA A 142 -13.18 17.00 21.17
N LYS A 143 -12.36 17.57 20.30
CA LYS A 143 -12.41 18.98 19.86
C LYS A 143 -13.25 19.20 18.59
N LEU A 144 -13.77 18.12 17.99
CA LEU A 144 -14.47 18.15 16.70
C LEU A 144 -15.99 17.98 16.90
N ASP A 145 -16.74 18.46 15.91
CA ASP A 145 -18.18 18.17 15.78
C ASP A 145 -18.41 16.66 15.56
N GLU A 146 -19.65 16.20 15.78
CA GLU A 146 -19.99 14.77 15.77
C GLU A 146 -19.66 14.09 14.43
N ALA A 147 -19.88 14.77 13.30
CA ALA A 147 -19.61 14.23 11.96
C ALA A 147 -18.10 13.98 11.75
N LYS A 148 -17.27 14.97 12.06
CA LYS A 148 -15.81 14.86 11.92
C LYS A 148 -15.18 13.97 13.00
N ARG A 149 -15.81 13.88 14.17
CA ARG A 149 -15.36 13.00 15.28
C ARG A 149 -15.27 11.54 14.84
N LYS A 150 -16.32 11.03 14.18
CA LYS A 150 -16.33 9.65 13.68
C LYS A 150 -15.17 9.40 12.71
N ASP A 151 -14.99 10.28 11.75
CA ASP A 151 -13.91 10.14 10.76
C ASP A 151 -12.54 10.19 11.41
N ARG A 152 -12.33 11.08 12.39
CA ARG A 152 -11.07 11.16 13.13
C ARG A 152 -10.79 9.90 13.92
N LEU A 153 -11.76 9.32 14.59
CA LEU A 153 -11.62 8.06 15.32
C LEU A 153 -11.37 6.89 14.37
N ASN A 154 -12.04 6.84 13.23
CA ASN A 154 -11.86 5.80 12.23
C ASN A 154 -10.49 5.88 11.53
N SER A 155 -9.89 7.06 11.44
CA SER A 155 -8.57 7.25 10.82
C SER A 155 -7.43 6.46 11.52
N VAL A 156 -7.65 6.03 12.77
CA VAL A 156 -6.76 5.11 13.48
C VAL A 156 -6.59 3.80 12.72
N TYR A 157 -7.64 3.36 12.03
CA TYR A 157 -7.71 2.12 11.27
C TYR A 157 -7.29 2.27 9.81
N ASP A 158 -6.73 3.40 9.43
CA ASP A 158 -5.94 3.52 8.22
C ASP A 158 -4.56 2.89 8.48
N LEU A 159 -4.37 1.70 7.94
CA LEU A 159 -3.15 0.89 8.09
C LEU A 159 -2.23 1.00 6.87
N LYS A 160 -2.44 1.99 6.02
CA LYS A 160 -1.59 2.22 4.86
C LYS A 160 -0.14 2.45 5.30
N ALA A 161 0.78 1.77 4.62
CA ALA A 161 2.21 1.96 4.83
C ALA A 161 2.65 3.28 4.18
N VAL A 162 2.85 4.31 4.99
CA VAL A 162 3.43 5.58 4.56
C VAL A 162 4.77 5.70 5.27
N ASN A 163 5.85 5.50 4.52
CA ASN A 163 7.22 5.51 5.07
C ASN A 163 7.63 6.95 5.47
N PRO A 164 7.81 7.24 6.76
CA PRO A 164 8.20 8.57 7.23
C PRO A 164 9.67 8.89 6.94
N ASN A 165 10.50 7.85 6.69
CA ASN A 165 11.94 7.97 6.44
C ASN A 165 12.25 8.16 4.96
N ARG A 166 11.25 8.03 4.09
CA ARG A 166 11.42 8.19 2.65
C ARG A 166 11.74 9.64 2.35
N LYS A 167 12.93 9.87 1.81
CA LYS A 167 13.25 11.17 1.22
C LYS A 167 12.23 11.43 0.12
N ALA A 168 11.56 12.58 0.19
CA ALA A 168 10.69 13.01 -0.90
C ALA A 168 11.56 13.03 -2.16
N ASP A 169 11.10 12.36 -3.21
CA ASP A 169 11.68 12.49 -4.56
C ASP A 169 11.27 13.88 -5.05
N VAL A 170 11.94 14.90 -4.51
CA VAL A 170 11.68 16.28 -4.88
C VAL A 170 12.27 16.46 -6.25
N ASP A 171 11.40 16.70 -7.20
CA ASP A 171 11.84 17.11 -8.53
C ASP A 171 12.48 18.50 -8.41
N GLU A 172 13.81 18.56 -8.44
CA GLU A 172 14.58 19.80 -8.29
C GLU A 172 14.51 20.69 -9.53
N ARG A 173 13.87 20.22 -10.61
CA ARG A 173 13.70 20.99 -11.84
C ARG A 173 12.79 22.20 -11.60
N THR A 174 13.20 23.33 -12.11
CA THR A 174 12.38 24.53 -12.12
C THR A 174 11.15 24.36 -13.01
N PRO A 175 10.08 25.16 -12.83
CA PRO A 175 8.93 25.14 -13.72
C PRO A 175 9.30 25.36 -15.21
N ILE A 176 10.34 26.14 -15.49
CA ILE A 176 10.83 26.39 -16.85
C ILE A 176 11.44 25.11 -17.43
N GLU A 177 12.33 24.45 -16.72
CA GLU A 177 12.94 23.16 -17.13
C GLU A 177 11.89 22.07 -17.36
N LEU A 178 10.82 22.07 -16.55
CA LEU A 178 9.69 21.15 -16.73
C LEU A 178 8.90 21.45 -18.00
N MET A 179 8.67 22.74 -18.29
CA MET A 179 8.00 23.17 -19.54
C MET A 179 8.84 22.81 -20.77
N ASP A 180 10.16 23.04 -20.72
CA ASP A 180 11.08 22.67 -21.79
C ASP A 180 11.09 21.15 -22.03
N LEU A 181 11.08 20.37 -20.96
CA LEU A 181 10.99 18.91 -21.05
C LEU A 181 9.67 18.44 -21.67
N ILE A 182 8.55 19.09 -21.31
CA ILE A 182 7.24 18.79 -21.90
C ILE A 182 7.24 19.12 -23.39
N ALA A 183 7.77 20.27 -23.78
CA ALA A 183 7.89 20.67 -25.19
C ALA A 183 8.73 19.65 -25.98
N ALA A 184 9.92 19.31 -25.50
CA ALA A 184 10.79 18.33 -26.14
C ALA A 184 10.14 16.93 -26.28
N LYS A 185 9.36 16.48 -25.28
CA LYS A 185 8.58 15.25 -25.38
C LYS A 185 7.44 15.36 -26.40
N GLY A 186 6.79 16.51 -26.48
CA GLY A 186 5.76 16.82 -27.48
C GLY A 186 6.31 16.71 -28.89
N ASP A 187 7.47 17.28 -29.15
CA ASP A 187 8.14 17.21 -30.46
C ASP A 187 8.51 15.77 -30.84
N GLY A 188 9.02 14.99 -29.88
CA GLY A 188 9.28 13.57 -30.08
C GLY A 188 8.04 12.75 -30.43
N ILE A 189 6.90 13.04 -29.78
CA ILE A 189 5.61 12.40 -30.09
C ILE A 189 5.15 12.80 -31.50
N ASN A 190 5.25 14.07 -31.87
CA ASN A 190 4.87 14.56 -33.19
C ASN A 190 5.72 13.94 -34.30
N ALA A 191 7.02 13.80 -34.08
CA ALA A 191 7.94 13.13 -35.01
C ALA A 191 7.56 11.65 -35.21
N ALA A 192 7.34 10.92 -34.11
CA ALA A 192 6.90 9.52 -34.17
C ALA A 192 5.56 9.34 -34.89
N LEU A 193 4.58 10.24 -34.63
CA LEU A 193 3.31 10.24 -35.34
C LEU A 193 3.45 10.55 -36.84
N ALA A 194 4.38 11.43 -37.20
CA ALA A 194 4.67 11.72 -38.61
C ALA A 194 5.25 10.49 -39.34
N GLU A 195 6.13 9.74 -38.69
CA GLU A 195 6.66 8.49 -39.23
C GLU A 195 5.58 7.42 -39.39
N LEU A 196 4.75 7.22 -38.37
CA LEU A 196 3.66 6.26 -38.44
C LEU A 196 2.67 6.61 -39.57
N ARG A 197 2.36 7.91 -39.77
CA ARG A 197 1.50 8.36 -40.87
C ARG A 197 2.12 8.09 -42.26
N LYS A 198 3.44 8.10 -42.40
CA LYS A 198 4.11 7.69 -43.65
C LYS A 198 3.95 6.20 -43.92
N LEU A 199 4.09 5.39 -42.89
CA LEU A 199 3.96 3.90 -42.99
C LEU A 199 2.51 3.44 -43.20
N THR A 200 1.52 4.20 -42.76
CA THR A 200 0.09 3.85 -42.87
C THR A 200 -0.60 4.46 -44.10
N ARG A 201 0.09 5.29 -44.91
CA ARG A 201 -0.47 5.74 -46.18
C ARG A 201 -0.53 4.55 -47.14
N PRO A 202 -1.72 4.16 -47.65
CA PRO A 202 -1.79 3.14 -48.69
C PRO A 202 -0.96 3.64 -49.88
N SER A 203 -0.09 2.77 -50.43
CA SER A 203 0.62 3.06 -51.67
C SER A 203 -0.42 3.36 -52.77
N ALA A 204 -0.47 4.60 -53.19
CA ALA A 204 -1.26 5.00 -54.35
C ALA A 204 -0.62 4.39 -55.61
N ASN A 205 -0.76 3.09 -55.78
CA ASN A 205 -0.43 2.39 -57.03
C ASN A 205 -1.08 1.01 -57.01
N HIS A 206 -2.33 0.94 -57.50
CA HIS A 206 -2.73 -0.18 -58.35
C HIS A 206 -3.64 0.39 -59.44
N PRO A 207 -3.31 0.17 -60.73
CA PRO A 207 -4.10 0.56 -61.89
C PRO A 207 -5.42 -0.22 -61.96
#